data_a89d248db3756197bd21ce9aeea2b661
#
_entry.id   a89d248db3756197bd21ce9aeea2b661
#
_cell.length_a   1.000
_cell.length_b   1.000
_cell.length_c   1.000
_cell.angle_alpha   90.00
_cell.angle_beta   90.00
_cell.angle_gamma   90.00
#
_symmetry.space_group_name_H-M   'P 1'
#
loop_
_entity.id
_entity.type
_entity.pdbx_description
1 polymer ?
#
loop_
_entity_poly.entity_id
_entity_poly.type
_entity_poly.pdbx_seq_one_letter_code
_entity_poly.pdbx_strand_id
1 'polypeptide(L)'
;VHSSFSAFFAKLSMPNQRFPKIEVLSVAPQEIRFILSDTDTSVANTLRRIMIGEVPTLAIDLVEFHENSTVLNDEYIAHRLGLVPIRYQKPDSLKGGDCHGAFLPHRECVCYDRCPRCSVEFELDVDFDQVNPTRSEDEVTAPLTVTSRDLKSNNECVAPAHFLSQDEQDDSQDAGIAIVKMGPGQRLKLKAIARMGISKEHAKWCPVAVATYRFWPIVMINDEQCSTLTMEQKQELVEVCPDKILELDEVTGNLKAAENYHELATYTEDLSYAQDAMKKRQEDDDFVKVLHSTDRFIFAVESTGAMDADEIVLSALRVLKDRLNYLAQEVENLKDM
;
A
#
# COMPACT_ATOMS: atom_id res chain seq x y z
N VAL A 1 -6.36 -34.16 38.04
CA VAL A 1 -5.56 -33.42 37.06
C VAL A 1 -6.46 -32.77 35.99
N HIS A 2 -7.62 -33.37 35.63
CA HIS A 2 -8.56 -32.82 34.65
C HIS A 2 -9.39 -31.60 35.11
N SER A 3 -9.56 -31.39 36.43
CA SER A 3 -10.37 -30.26 36.93
C SER A 3 -9.63 -28.92 36.96
N SER A 4 -8.31 -28.93 36.95
CA SER A 4 -7.50 -27.70 37.00
C SER A 4 -7.36 -27.01 35.62
N PHE A 5 -7.47 -27.75 34.51
CA PHE A 5 -7.42 -27.20 33.17
C PHE A 5 -8.69 -26.45 32.79
N SER A 6 -9.86 -26.97 33.18
CA SER A 6 -11.15 -26.31 32.95
C SER A 6 -11.27 -24.97 33.69
N ALA A 7 -10.71 -24.88 34.90
CA ALA A 7 -10.71 -23.64 35.68
C ALA A 7 -9.73 -22.59 35.16
N PHE A 8 -8.68 -22.99 34.45
CA PHE A 8 -7.73 -22.07 33.80
C PHE A 8 -8.31 -21.44 32.54
N PHE A 9 -9.07 -22.21 31.75
CA PHE A 9 -9.75 -21.68 30.56
C PHE A 9 -10.96 -20.79 30.91
N ALA A 10 -11.65 -21.02 32.01
CA ALA A 10 -12.75 -20.18 32.46
C ALA A 10 -12.31 -18.78 32.96
N LYS A 11 -11.01 -18.60 33.22
CA LYS A 11 -10.43 -17.29 33.58
C LYS A 11 -9.85 -16.48 32.42
N LEU A 12 -9.86 -17.03 31.21
CA LEU A 12 -9.65 -16.31 29.96
C LEU A 12 -10.98 -15.74 29.43
N SER A 13 -11.78 -15.13 30.31
CA SER A 13 -12.73 -14.13 29.82
C SER A 13 -11.90 -13.04 29.15
N MET A 14 -12.05 -12.87 27.85
CA MET A 14 -11.45 -11.76 27.10
C MET A 14 -11.68 -10.49 27.90
N PRO A 15 -10.63 -9.84 28.46
CA PRO A 15 -10.82 -8.74 29.41
C PRO A 15 -11.51 -7.53 28.76
N ASN A 16 -11.57 -7.47 27.43
CA ASN A 16 -12.29 -6.43 26.69
C ASN A 16 -12.85 -7.03 25.40
N GLN A 17 -14.16 -7.17 25.33
CA GLN A 17 -14.85 -7.48 24.09
C GLN A 17 -14.72 -6.24 23.19
N ARG A 18 -13.92 -6.34 22.13
CA ARG A 18 -13.67 -5.25 21.19
C ARG A 18 -14.53 -5.45 19.96
N PHE A 19 -15.07 -4.36 19.45
CA PHE A 19 -15.83 -4.33 18.21
C PHE A 19 -15.14 -3.36 17.24
N PRO A 20 -14.11 -3.81 16.50
CA PRO A 20 -13.39 -2.95 15.57
C PRO A 20 -14.34 -2.28 14.58
N LYS A 21 -14.20 -0.98 14.40
CA LYS A 21 -14.95 -0.17 13.45
C LYS A 21 -14.01 0.42 12.43
N ILE A 22 -14.48 0.48 11.20
CA ILE A 22 -13.75 1.12 10.09
C ILE A 22 -14.59 2.30 9.60
N GLU A 23 -13.98 3.46 9.53
CA GLU A 23 -14.53 4.67 8.96
C GLU A 23 -13.63 5.09 7.79
N VAL A 24 -14.19 5.15 6.59
CA VAL A 24 -13.43 5.47 5.37
C VAL A 24 -13.39 6.98 5.20
N LEU A 25 -12.18 7.56 5.10
CA LEU A 25 -11.96 8.98 4.88
C LEU A 25 -11.93 9.33 3.39
N SER A 26 -11.15 8.57 2.61
CA SER A 26 -11.02 8.77 1.17
C SER A 26 -10.76 7.44 0.46
N VAL A 27 -11.29 7.31 -0.76
CA VAL A 27 -11.08 6.14 -1.62
C VAL A 27 -10.75 6.63 -3.02
N ALA A 28 -9.59 6.25 -3.51
CA ALA A 28 -9.18 6.37 -4.90
C ALA A 28 -8.61 5.02 -5.36
N PRO A 29 -8.51 4.73 -6.66
CA PRO A 29 -7.96 3.46 -7.13
C PRO A 29 -6.54 3.20 -6.64
N GLN A 30 -5.74 4.26 -6.49
CA GLN A 30 -4.34 4.17 -6.07
C GLN A 30 -4.13 4.38 -4.57
N GLU A 31 -5.08 5.01 -3.86
CA GLU A 31 -4.93 5.36 -2.45
C GLU A 31 -6.24 5.16 -1.69
N ILE A 32 -6.15 4.61 -0.48
CA ILE A 32 -7.24 4.58 0.48
C ILE A 32 -6.75 5.08 1.84
N ARG A 33 -7.55 5.95 2.46
CA ARG A 33 -7.37 6.39 3.85
C ARG A 33 -8.59 6.01 4.67
N PHE A 34 -8.36 5.41 5.83
CA PHE A 34 -9.43 5.01 6.73
C PHE A 34 -8.98 5.04 8.18
N ILE A 35 -9.95 5.14 9.07
CA ILE A 35 -9.76 5.06 10.52
C ILE A 35 -10.18 3.66 10.97
N LEU A 36 -9.31 3.01 11.73
CA LEU A 36 -9.62 1.78 12.46
C LEU A 36 -9.71 2.12 13.94
N SER A 37 -10.87 1.90 14.55
CA SER A 37 -11.15 2.22 15.96
C SER A 37 -11.64 1.01 16.75
N ASP A 38 -11.72 1.17 18.09
CA ASP A 38 -12.13 0.14 19.04
C ASP A 38 -11.28 -1.15 18.97
N THR A 39 -9.99 -0.99 18.72
CA THR A 39 -9.03 -2.10 18.57
C THR A 39 -7.70 -1.76 19.23
N ASP A 40 -6.71 -2.62 19.09
CA ASP A 40 -5.35 -2.39 19.60
C ASP A 40 -4.28 -2.37 18.52
N THR A 41 -3.09 -1.95 18.92
CA THR A 41 -1.91 -1.89 18.06
C THR A 41 -1.56 -3.24 17.44
N SER A 42 -1.86 -4.36 18.11
CA SER A 42 -1.56 -5.71 17.60
C SER A 42 -2.38 -5.99 16.34
N VAL A 43 -3.67 -5.66 16.35
CA VAL A 43 -4.57 -5.85 15.19
C VAL A 43 -4.19 -4.89 14.08
N ALA A 44 -3.94 -3.60 14.40
CA ALA A 44 -3.52 -2.61 13.42
C ALA A 44 -2.21 -3.04 12.71
N ASN A 45 -1.20 -3.44 13.47
CA ASN A 45 0.07 -3.89 12.90
C ASN A 45 -0.07 -5.22 12.14
N THR A 46 -0.94 -6.12 12.58
CA THR A 46 -1.22 -7.37 11.86
C THR A 46 -1.81 -7.07 10.49
N LEU A 47 -2.82 -6.20 10.41
CA LEU A 47 -3.43 -5.79 9.15
C LEU A 47 -2.39 -5.16 8.21
N ARG A 48 -1.58 -4.22 8.71
CA ARG A 48 -0.48 -3.61 7.94
C ARG A 48 0.49 -4.66 7.39
N ARG A 49 0.94 -5.60 8.22
CA ARG A 49 1.88 -6.65 7.83
C ARG A 49 1.30 -7.61 6.79
N ILE A 50 0.02 -7.93 6.88
CA ILE A 50 -0.65 -8.78 5.90
C ILE A 50 -0.74 -8.06 4.56
N MET A 51 -1.12 -6.77 4.54
CA MET A 51 -1.16 -5.98 3.30
C MET A 51 0.20 -5.96 2.58
N ILE A 52 1.29 -5.83 3.34
CA ILE A 52 2.65 -5.78 2.76
C ILE A 52 3.12 -7.15 2.29
N GLY A 53 2.90 -8.21 3.09
CA GLY A 53 3.61 -9.47 2.94
C GLY A 53 2.82 -10.65 2.42
N GLU A 54 1.50 -10.63 2.51
CA GLU A 54 0.70 -11.86 2.41
C GLU A 54 -0.49 -11.77 1.46
N VAL A 55 -0.84 -10.59 0.98
CA VAL A 55 -1.85 -10.42 -0.07
C VAL A 55 -1.29 -10.99 -1.36
N PRO A 56 -1.96 -11.97 -2.00
CA PRO A 56 -1.47 -12.59 -3.22
C PRO A 56 -1.68 -11.68 -4.43
N THR A 57 -0.66 -11.61 -5.30
CA THR A 57 -0.69 -10.87 -6.56
C THR A 57 -0.07 -11.69 -7.69
N LEU A 58 -0.24 -11.21 -8.92
CA LEU A 58 0.44 -11.76 -10.09
C LEU A 58 1.73 -10.97 -10.35
N ALA A 59 2.81 -11.68 -10.68
CA ALA A 59 4.03 -11.06 -11.18
C ALA A 59 4.74 -12.00 -12.17
N ILE A 60 5.50 -11.45 -13.09
CA ILE A 60 6.33 -12.23 -14.02
C ILE A 60 7.41 -12.97 -13.21
N ASP A 61 7.42 -14.29 -13.34
CA ASP A 61 8.29 -15.18 -12.58
C ASP A 61 9.36 -15.84 -13.46
N LEU A 62 9.00 -16.21 -14.68
CA LEU A 62 9.92 -16.80 -15.66
C LEU A 62 9.91 -15.98 -16.94
N VAL A 63 11.07 -15.91 -17.59
CA VAL A 63 11.23 -15.28 -18.91
C VAL A 63 12.03 -16.20 -19.83
N GLU A 64 11.49 -16.53 -20.99
CA GLU A 64 12.10 -17.31 -22.04
C GLU A 64 12.53 -16.36 -23.17
N PHE A 65 13.83 -16.18 -23.37
CA PHE A 65 14.36 -15.35 -24.46
C PHE A 65 14.50 -16.18 -25.74
N HIS A 66 13.91 -15.67 -26.81
CA HIS A 66 14.09 -16.25 -28.15
C HIS A 66 15.16 -15.48 -28.94
N GLU A 67 15.16 -14.15 -28.81
CA GLU A 67 16.12 -13.29 -29.47
C GLU A 67 16.29 -12.00 -28.64
N ASN A 68 17.54 -11.63 -28.39
CA ASN A 68 17.91 -10.38 -27.75
C ASN A 68 19.17 -9.82 -28.38
N SER A 69 19.04 -8.81 -29.22
CA SER A 69 20.16 -8.05 -29.78
C SER A 69 20.27 -6.64 -29.19
N THR A 70 19.57 -6.37 -28.08
CA THR A 70 19.66 -5.09 -27.37
C THR A 70 20.96 -4.96 -26.58
N VAL A 71 21.23 -3.77 -26.06
CA VAL A 71 22.43 -3.50 -25.25
C VAL A 71 22.38 -4.18 -23.88
N LEU A 72 21.17 -4.47 -23.37
CA LEU A 72 20.98 -5.08 -22.04
C LEU A 72 21.00 -6.61 -22.16
N ASN A 73 21.64 -7.28 -21.20
CA ASN A 73 21.64 -8.73 -21.12
C ASN A 73 20.27 -9.28 -20.64
N ASP A 74 20.06 -10.56 -20.87
CA ASP A 74 18.77 -11.23 -20.59
C ASP A 74 18.37 -11.15 -19.13
N GLU A 75 19.31 -11.37 -18.21
CA GLU A 75 19.01 -11.35 -16.77
C GLU A 75 18.54 -9.96 -16.31
N TYR A 76 19.13 -8.91 -16.89
CA TYR A 76 18.77 -7.54 -16.54
C TYR A 76 17.35 -7.20 -17.00
N ILE A 77 17.01 -7.60 -18.24
CA ILE A 77 15.67 -7.43 -18.79
C ILE A 77 14.65 -8.27 -17.98
N ALA A 78 14.99 -9.54 -17.69
CA ALA A 78 14.13 -10.42 -16.88
C ALA A 78 13.85 -9.86 -15.50
N HIS A 79 14.87 -9.29 -14.82
CA HIS A 79 14.69 -8.64 -13.53
C HIS A 79 13.76 -7.44 -13.63
N ARG A 80 13.90 -6.58 -14.63
CA ARG A 80 13.01 -5.44 -14.85
C ARG A 80 11.57 -5.87 -15.12
N LEU A 81 11.38 -6.89 -15.98
CA LEU A 81 10.06 -7.47 -16.26
C LEU A 81 9.38 -8.02 -15.02
N GLY A 82 10.15 -8.69 -14.14
CA GLY A 82 9.64 -9.20 -12.88
C GLY A 82 9.09 -8.13 -11.95
N LEU A 83 9.59 -6.89 -12.04
CA LEU A 83 9.16 -5.76 -11.21
C LEU A 83 8.01 -4.95 -11.83
N VAL A 84 7.59 -5.25 -13.06
CA VAL A 84 6.41 -4.63 -13.68
C VAL A 84 5.16 -5.15 -12.95
N PRO A 85 4.32 -4.29 -12.35
CA PRO A 85 3.10 -4.73 -11.71
C PRO A 85 2.13 -5.31 -12.74
N ILE A 86 1.55 -6.46 -12.43
CA ILE A 86 0.55 -7.12 -13.27
C ILE A 86 -0.82 -6.98 -12.61
N ARG A 87 -1.76 -6.39 -13.34
CA ARG A 87 -3.12 -6.14 -12.88
C ARG A 87 -4.03 -7.26 -13.36
N TYR A 88 -4.80 -7.82 -12.43
CA TYR A 88 -5.91 -8.71 -12.73
C TYR A 88 -7.22 -7.95 -12.62
N GLN A 89 -8.01 -7.94 -13.69
CA GLN A 89 -9.36 -7.38 -13.70
C GLN A 89 -10.39 -8.52 -13.65
N LYS A 90 -11.30 -8.44 -12.68
CA LYS A 90 -12.40 -9.41 -12.61
C LYS A 90 -13.29 -9.24 -13.84
N PRO A 91 -13.77 -10.33 -14.46
CA PRO A 91 -14.60 -10.25 -15.69
C PRO A 91 -15.83 -9.35 -15.57
N ASP A 92 -16.40 -9.24 -14.37
CA ASP A 92 -17.62 -8.45 -14.09
C ASP A 92 -17.34 -7.08 -13.47
N SER A 93 -16.08 -6.64 -13.43
CA SER A 93 -15.70 -5.40 -12.77
C SER A 93 -14.53 -4.72 -13.50
N LEU A 94 -14.60 -3.39 -13.61
CA LEU A 94 -13.48 -2.58 -14.11
C LEU A 94 -12.36 -2.42 -13.06
N LYS A 95 -12.60 -2.85 -11.82
CA LYS A 95 -11.63 -2.75 -10.73
C LYS A 95 -10.56 -3.83 -10.85
N GLY A 96 -9.31 -3.46 -10.52
CA GLY A 96 -8.23 -4.40 -10.27
C GLY A 96 -8.55 -5.19 -9.01
N GLY A 97 -8.80 -6.48 -9.17
CA GLY A 97 -9.29 -7.34 -8.13
C GLY A 97 -8.24 -8.30 -7.56
N ASP A 98 -8.62 -8.95 -6.47
CA ASP A 98 -7.87 -10.04 -5.87
C ASP A 98 -7.82 -11.23 -6.83
N CYS A 99 -6.62 -11.73 -7.09
CA CYS A 99 -6.39 -12.91 -7.93
C CYS A 99 -6.65 -14.23 -7.20
N HIS A 100 -6.91 -14.19 -5.89
CA HIS A 100 -7.23 -15.36 -5.08
C HIS A 100 -8.56 -15.98 -5.53
N GLY A 101 -8.56 -17.28 -5.79
CA GLY A 101 -9.72 -18.00 -6.33
C GLY A 101 -9.81 -17.98 -7.87
N ALA A 102 -9.21 -17.00 -8.56
CA ALA A 102 -9.06 -17.00 -10.01
C ALA A 102 -7.83 -17.82 -10.44
N PHE A 103 -6.76 -17.71 -9.67
CA PHE A 103 -5.51 -18.46 -9.90
C PHE A 103 -5.14 -19.28 -8.69
N LEU A 104 -4.41 -20.37 -8.93
CA LEU A 104 -3.82 -21.23 -7.91
C LEU A 104 -2.32 -20.90 -7.79
N PRO A 105 -1.76 -20.91 -6.57
CA PRO A 105 -0.32 -20.93 -6.39
C PRO A 105 0.30 -22.07 -7.19
N HIS A 106 1.41 -21.80 -7.88
CA HIS A 106 2.05 -22.84 -8.69
C HIS A 106 2.39 -24.11 -7.91
N ARG A 107 2.75 -23.96 -6.63
CA ARG A 107 3.06 -25.10 -5.73
C ARG A 107 1.88 -25.99 -5.42
N GLU A 108 0.66 -25.47 -5.51
CA GLU A 108 -0.59 -26.20 -5.23
C GLU A 108 -1.23 -26.76 -6.50
N CYS A 109 -0.71 -26.38 -7.67
CA CYS A 109 -1.22 -26.82 -8.94
C CYS A 109 -0.67 -28.19 -9.31
N VAL A 110 -1.57 -29.10 -9.71
CA VAL A 110 -1.23 -30.48 -10.09
C VAL A 110 -0.72 -30.60 -11.53
N CYS A 111 -0.58 -29.48 -12.26
CA CYS A 111 -0.08 -29.49 -13.63
C CYS A 111 1.43 -29.83 -13.66
N TYR A 112 1.90 -30.37 -14.80
CA TYR A 112 3.30 -30.77 -14.96
C TYR A 112 4.26 -29.58 -14.97
N ASP A 113 3.90 -28.50 -15.67
CA ASP A 113 4.75 -27.29 -15.80
C ASP A 113 3.91 -26.04 -15.62
N ARG A 114 2.94 -25.77 -16.48
CA ARG A 114 2.10 -24.58 -16.49
C ARG A 114 0.72 -24.84 -17.08
N CYS A 115 -0.25 -24.10 -16.61
CA CYS A 115 -1.61 -24.17 -17.13
C CYS A 115 -2.36 -22.85 -16.87
N PRO A 116 -3.49 -22.60 -17.57
CA PRO A 116 -4.26 -21.35 -17.41
C PRO A 116 -4.75 -21.08 -15.98
N ARG A 117 -4.75 -22.07 -15.09
CA ARG A 117 -5.14 -21.90 -13.68
C ARG A 117 -4.01 -21.40 -12.78
N CYS A 118 -2.74 -21.59 -13.15
CA CYS A 118 -1.61 -21.23 -12.30
C CYS A 118 -0.64 -20.23 -12.96
N SER A 119 -0.81 -19.94 -14.24
CA SER A 119 0.09 -19.04 -14.98
C SER A 119 -0.62 -18.30 -16.10
N VAL A 120 -0.11 -17.09 -16.41
CA VAL A 120 -0.50 -16.26 -17.55
C VAL A 120 0.74 -16.00 -18.38
N GLU A 121 0.63 -16.14 -19.69
CA GLU A 121 1.72 -15.94 -20.61
C GLU A 121 1.60 -14.57 -21.29
N PHE A 122 2.72 -13.88 -21.39
CA PHE A 122 2.88 -12.64 -22.13
C PHE A 122 3.91 -12.84 -23.23
N GLU A 123 3.64 -12.29 -24.40
CA GLU A 123 4.57 -12.27 -25.53
C GLU A 123 5.02 -10.83 -25.79
N LEU A 124 6.32 -10.68 -26.07
CA LEU A 124 6.93 -9.46 -26.50
C LEU A 124 7.75 -9.78 -27.78
N ASP A 125 7.39 -9.16 -28.90
CA ASP A 125 8.14 -9.26 -30.17
C ASP A 125 8.22 -7.86 -30.76
N VAL A 126 9.35 -7.19 -30.59
CA VAL A 126 9.61 -5.83 -31.04
C VAL A 126 10.87 -5.84 -31.91
N ASP A 127 10.70 -5.40 -33.13
CA ASP A 127 11.77 -5.20 -34.12
C ASP A 127 11.83 -3.71 -34.45
N PHE A 128 13.01 -3.10 -34.20
CA PHE A 128 13.18 -1.66 -34.40
C PHE A 128 12.82 -1.23 -35.82
N ASP A 129 13.28 -1.96 -36.82
CA ASP A 129 13.15 -1.60 -38.25
C ASP A 129 11.71 -1.79 -38.75
N GLN A 130 10.94 -2.68 -38.13
CA GLN A 130 9.53 -2.91 -38.50
C GLN A 130 8.57 -1.88 -37.87
N VAL A 131 8.86 -1.42 -36.66
CA VAL A 131 7.99 -0.46 -35.94
C VAL A 131 8.06 0.93 -36.56
N ASN A 132 9.17 1.29 -37.21
CA ASN A 132 9.44 2.64 -37.73
C ASN A 132 9.86 2.67 -39.21
N PRO A 133 9.05 2.13 -40.14
CA PRO A 133 9.44 2.05 -41.55
C PRO A 133 9.47 3.40 -42.27
N THR A 134 8.92 4.47 -41.71
CA THR A 134 8.72 5.79 -42.36
C THR A 134 9.34 6.96 -41.61
N ARG A 135 10.31 6.72 -40.73
CA ARG A 135 11.01 7.81 -40.03
C ARG A 135 11.83 8.67 -41.01
N SER A 136 11.81 9.98 -40.81
CA SER A 136 12.72 10.91 -41.49
C SER A 136 14.17 10.57 -41.12
N GLU A 137 15.15 10.94 -41.97
CA GLU A 137 16.58 10.64 -41.72
C GLU A 137 17.06 11.13 -40.33
N ASP A 138 16.49 12.22 -39.84
CA ASP A 138 16.79 12.76 -38.50
C ASP A 138 16.16 11.95 -37.35
N GLU A 139 15.06 11.24 -37.58
CA GLU A 139 14.37 10.40 -36.60
C GLU A 139 14.87 8.94 -36.57
N VAL A 140 15.54 8.48 -37.61
CA VAL A 140 16.09 7.11 -37.71
C VAL A 140 17.08 6.82 -36.59
N THR A 141 17.74 7.84 -36.05
CA THR A 141 18.69 7.71 -34.94
C THR A 141 18.08 7.77 -33.54
N ALA A 142 16.80 8.16 -33.44
CA ALA A 142 16.13 8.24 -32.14
C ALA A 142 15.86 6.84 -31.59
N PRO A 143 16.20 6.58 -30.30
CA PRO A 143 15.98 5.27 -29.69
C PRO A 143 14.48 4.96 -29.54
N LEU A 144 14.09 3.72 -29.87
CA LEU A 144 12.77 3.18 -29.59
C LEU A 144 12.70 2.72 -28.14
N THR A 145 11.76 3.23 -27.36
CA THR A 145 11.53 2.74 -25.99
C THR A 145 10.49 1.63 -26.01
N VAL A 146 10.90 0.43 -25.64
CA VAL A 146 9.99 -0.71 -25.39
C VAL A 146 9.43 -0.58 -24.00
N THR A 147 8.11 -0.72 -23.88
CA THR A 147 7.38 -0.47 -22.63
C THR A 147 6.55 -1.69 -22.21
N SER A 148 5.98 -1.63 -21.03
CA SER A 148 5.04 -2.65 -20.54
C SER A 148 3.79 -2.81 -21.41
N ARG A 149 3.44 -1.82 -22.26
CA ARG A 149 2.32 -1.89 -23.21
C ARG A 149 2.57 -2.85 -24.37
N ASP A 150 3.84 -3.06 -24.70
CA ASP A 150 4.23 -3.95 -25.79
C ASP A 150 4.08 -5.43 -25.40
N LEU A 151 3.88 -5.71 -24.11
CA LEU A 151 3.57 -7.05 -23.60
C LEU A 151 2.13 -7.44 -23.94
N LYS A 152 1.98 -8.46 -24.76
CA LYS A 152 0.67 -9.01 -25.15
C LYS A 152 0.31 -10.19 -24.28
N SER A 153 -0.78 -10.08 -23.53
CA SER A 153 -1.28 -11.15 -22.65
C SER A 153 -2.09 -12.18 -23.45
N ASN A 154 -1.99 -13.45 -23.07
CA ASN A 154 -2.88 -14.51 -23.54
C ASN A 154 -4.23 -14.57 -22.78
N ASN A 155 -4.39 -13.72 -21.75
CA ASN A 155 -5.61 -13.63 -20.94
C ASN A 155 -6.09 -12.18 -20.92
N GLU A 156 -7.30 -11.94 -21.41
CA GLU A 156 -7.89 -10.59 -21.51
C GLU A 156 -8.11 -9.91 -20.15
N CYS A 157 -8.24 -10.70 -19.08
CA CYS A 157 -8.42 -10.18 -17.72
C CYS A 157 -7.09 -9.80 -17.04
N VAL A 158 -5.95 -10.04 -17.67
CA VAL A 158 -4.63 -9.82 -17.05
C VAL A 158 -3.78 -8.95 -17.97
N ALA A 159 -3.37 -7.80 -17.47
CA ALA A 159 -2.55 -6.84 -18.21
C ALA A 159 -1.48 -6.21 -17.30
N PRO A 160 -0.38 -5.72 -17.85
CA PRO A 160 0.55 -4.88 -17.10
C PRO A 160 -0.15 -3.62 -16.61
N ALA A 161 0.18 -3.17 -15.40
CA ALA A 161 -0.32 -1.91 -14.88
C ALA A 161 0.30 -0.73 -15.65
N HIS A 162 -0.54 0.21 -16.03
CA HIS A 162 -0.13 1.47 -16.64
C HIS A 162 -0.50 2.60 -15.69
N PHE A 163 0.43 3.49 -15.43
CA PHE A 163 0.15 4.71 -14.69
C PHE A 163 -0.25 5.78 -15.71
N LEU A 164 -1.50 6.20 -15.67
CA LEU A 164 -1.96 7.37 -16.40
C LEU A 164 -1.26 8.60 -15.78
N SER A 165 -0.58 9.41 -16.59
CA SER A 165 -0.13 10.71 -16.14
C SER A 165 -1.37 11.56 -15.81
N GLN A 166 -1.35 12.31 -14.69
CA GLN A 166 -2.48 13.15 -14.28
C GLN A 166 -2.74 14.33 -15.25
N ASP A 167 -1.84 14.59 -16.18
CA ASP A 167 -1.96 15.61 -17.21
C ASP A 167 -2.64 15.00 -18.44
N GLU A 168 -3.98 14.93 -18.40
CA GLU A 168 -4.86 14.39 -19.46
C GLU A 168 -4.83 15.18 -20.79
N GLN A 169 -3.89 16.10 -20.98
CA GLN A 169 -3.81 16.94 -22.18
C GLN A 169 -2.78 16.50 -23.22
N ASP A 170 -1.97 15.50 -22.94
CA ASP A 170 -0.95 15.02 -23.88
C ASP A 170 -1.16 13.53 -24.18
N ASP A 171 -1.98 13.23 -25.19
CA ASP A 171 -2.26 11.88 -25.72
C ASP A 171 -0.97 11.10 -26.13
N SER A 172 0.18 11.77 -26.17
CA SER A 172 1.47 11.20 -26.54
C SER A 172 2.25 10.59 -25.39
N GLN A 173 1.84 10.78 -24.11
CA GLN A 173 2.63 10.40 -22.93
C GLN A 173 2.03 9.31 -22.04
N ASP A 174 1.01 8.61 -22.49
CA ASP A 174 0.58 7.38 -21.84
C ASP A 174 1.63 6.26 -22.11
N ALA A 175 2.86 6.58 -21.80
CA ALA A 175 4.00 5.70 -21.96
C ALA A 175 3.99 4.69 -20.80
N GLY A 176 3.75 3.41 -21.10
CA GLY A 176 3.91 2.33 -20.13
C GLY A 176 5.28 2.34 -19.44
N ILE A 177 5.50 1.44 -18.51
CA ILE A 177 6.77 1.31 -17.79
C ILE A 177 7.87 0.92 -18.78
N ALA A 178 8.91 1.76 -18.93
CA ALA A 178 10.00 1.51 -19.85
C ALA A 178 10.80 0.24 -19.44
N ILE A 179 10.98 -0.70 -20.38
CA ILE A 179 11.72 -1.95 -20.19
C ILE A 179 13.13 -1.78 -20.72
N VAL A 180 13.28 -1.44 -22.02
CA VAL A 180 14.58 -1.26 -22.68
C VAL A 180 14.47 -0.20 -23.77
N LYS A 181 15.57 0.48 -24.08
CA LYS A 181 15.70 1.35 -25.24
C LYS A 181 16.49 0.61 -26.32
N MET A 182 15.94 0.58 -27.54
CA MET A 182 16.52 -0.11 -28.69
C MET A 182 16.98 0.90 -29.74
N GLY A 183 18.04 0.55 -30.45
CA GLY A 183 18.54 1.28 -31.61
C GLY A 183 18.27 0.54 -32.93
N PRO A 184 18.65 1.15 -34.08
CA PRO A 184 18.49 0.54 -35.40
C PRO A 184 19.12 -0.87 -35.50
N GLY A 185 18.44 -1.80 -36.18
CA GLY A 185 18.87 -3.19 -36.36
C GLY A 185 18.76 -4.06 -35.11
N GLN A 186 18.14 -3.58 -34.02
CA GLN A 186 17.95 -4.37 -32.82
C GLN A 186 16.56 -4.99 -32.76
N ARG A 187 16.51 -6.21 -32.21
CA ARG A 187 15.28 -6.96 -31.99
C ARG A 187 15.23 -7.56 -30.60
N LEU A 188 14.05 -7.56 -30.01
CA LEU A 188 13.78 -8.22 -28.73
C LEU A 188 12.54 -9.10 -28.88
N LYS A 189 12.73 -10.42 -28.71
CA LYS A 189 11.66 -11.41 -28.73
C LYS A 189 11.78 -12.32 -27.53
N LEU A 190 10.73 -12.32 -26.68
CA LEU A 190 10.68 -13.11 -25.46
C LEU A 190 9.26 -13.53 -25.12
N LYS A 191 9.17 -14.52 -24.25
CA LYS A 191 7.94 -14.99 -23.62
C LYS A 191 8.09 -14.87 -22.10
N ALA A 192 7.20 -14.12 -21.45
CA ALA A 192 7.19 -13.93 -20.01
C ALA A 192 6.00 -14.66 -19.40
N ILE A 193 6.24 -15.34 -18.27
CA ILE A 193 5.23 -16.15 -17.58
C ILE A 193 4.99 -15.55 -16.21
N ALA A 194 3.78 -15.02 -15.99
CA ALA A 194 3.34 -14.53 -14.70
C ALA A 194 2.70 -15.65 -13.87
N ARG A 195 2.96 -15.63 -12.57
CA ARG A 195 2.45 -16.56 -11.58
C ARG A 195 1.97 -15.81 -10.35
N MET A 196 1.03 -16.42 -9.63
CA MET A 196 0.58 -15.90 -8.35
C MET A 196 1.58 -16.22 -7.25
N GLY A 197 1.87 -15.24 -6.40
CA GLY A 197 2.74 -15.36 -5.25
C GLY A 197 2.44 -14.29 -4.20
N ILE A 198 3.22 -14.27 -3.14
CA ILE A 198 3.10 -13.32 -2.03
C ILE A 198 4.42 -12.57 -1.83
N SER A 199 4.35 -11.34 -1.36
CA SER A 199 5.52 -10.49 -1.15
C SER A 199 6.53 -11.05 -0.14
N LYS A 200 6.09 -11.91 0.77
CA LYS A 200 6.96 -12.61 1.71
C LYS A 200 7.97 -13.54 1.02
N GLU A 201 7.67 -14.03 -0.18
CA GLU A 201 8.58 -14.82 -1.00
C GLU A 201 9.53 -13.93 -1.81
N HIS A 202 8.98 -12.88 -2.45
CA HIS A 202 9.76 -11.89 -3.19
C HIS A 202 8.96 -10.58 -3.32
N ALA A 203 9.64 -9.44 -3.21
CA ALA A 203 9.03 -8.11 -3.25
C ALA A 203 8.27 -7.79 -4.56
N LYS A 204 8.53 -8.50 -5.65
CA LYS A 204 7.81 -8.33 -6.93
C LYS A 204 6.30 -8.57 -6.81
N TRP A 205 5.86 -9.36 -5.81
CA TRP A 205 4.47 -9.60 -5.50
C TRP A 205 3.86 -8.62 -4.49
N CYS A 206 4.58 -7.53 -4.16
CA CYS A 206 4.06 -6.57 -3.20
C CYS A 206 2.95 -5.72 -3.85
N PRO A 207 1.71 -5.75 -3.32
CA PRO A 207 0.61 -4.96 -3.89
C PRO A 207 0.64 -3.51 -3.44
N VAL A 208 1.37 -3.19 -2.36
CA VAL A 208 1.39 -1.85 -1.76
C VAL A 208 2.72 -1.15 -1.99
N ALA A 209 2.64 0.11 -2.39
CA ALA A 209 3.78 1.04 -2.38
C ALA A 209 3.99 1.57 -0.95
N VAL A 210 2.88 1.97 -0.30
CA VAL A 210 2.86 2.41 1.09
C VAL A 210 1.74 1.70 1.83
N ALA A 211 2.03 1.16 3.01
CA ALA A 211 1.04 0.69 3.97
C ALA A 211 1.50 1.10 5.36
N THR A 212 0.94 2.17 5.86
CA THR A 212 1.29 2.75 7.15
C THR A 212 0.05 3.01 7.98
N TYR A 213 0.24 3.08 9.28
CA TYR A 213 -0.75 3.64 10.18
C TYR A 213 -0.08 4.58 11.18
N ARG A 214 -0.82 5.55 11.63
CA ARG A 214 -0.46 6.43 12.74
C ARG A 214 -1.53 6.37 13.82
N PHE A 215 -1.12 6.66 15.03
CA PHE A 215 -2.06 6.78 16.13
C PHE A 215 -2.92 8.03 15.96
N TRP A 216 -4.19 7.95 16.36
CA TRP A 216 -5.06 9.12 16.41
C TRP A 216 -4.48 10.11 17.45
N PRO A 217 -4.17 11.35 17.06
CA PRO A 217 -3.68 12.36 17.99
C PRO A 217 -4.82 12.86 18.88
N ILE A 218 -4.48 13.17 20.13
CA ILE A 218 -5.38 13.79 21.10
C ILE A 218 -4.71 15.06 21.58
N VAL A 219 -5.25 16.20 21.20
CA VAL A 219 -4.75 17.52 21.62
C VAL A 219 -5.45 17.90 22.93
N MET A 220 -4.68 18.04 23.99
CA MET A 220 -5.17 18.50 25.30
C MET A 220 -4.62 19.91 25.56
N ILE A 221 -5.51 20.88 25.71
CA ILE A 221 -5.17 22.27 26.01
C ILE A 221 -5.46 22.49 27.49
N ASN A 222 -4.49 23.05 28.21
CA ASN A 222 -4.66 23.42 29.63
C ASN A 222 -5.13 24.88 29.70
N ASP A 223 -6.45 25.07 29.82
CA ASP A 223 -7.09 26.38 29.82
C ASP A 223 -6.59 27.26 31.00
N GLU A 224 -6.29 26.67 32.17
CA GLU A 224 -5.80 27.41 33.33
C GLU A 224 -4.42 28.02 33.05
N GLN A 225 -3.50 27.23 32.50
CA GLN A 225 -2.17 27.71 32.13
C GLN A 225 -2.22 28.67 30.94
N CYS A 226 -3.02 28.36 29.92
CA CYS A 226 -3.20 29.21 28.73
C CYS A 226 -3.80 30.59 29.07
N SER A 227 -4.55 30.72 30.16
CA SER A 227 -5.09 32.00 30.61
C SER A 227 -3.98 32.96 31.12
N THR A 228 -2.82 32.44 31.51
CA THR A 228 -1.68 33.27 31.96
C THR A 228 -0.84 33.84 30.82
N LEU A 229 -1.05 33.33 29.58
CA LEU A 229 -0.32 33.75 28.39
C LEU A 229 -0.89 35.05 27.80
N THR A 230 0.01 35.90 27.29
CA THR A 230 -0.38 37.09 26.51
C THR A 230 -0.87 36.65 25.11
N MET A 231 -1.61 37.53 24.43
CA MET A 231 -2.09 37.25 23.06
C MET A 231 -0.92 37.04 22.09
N GLU A 232 0.19 37.76 22.27
CA GLU A 232 1.41 37.60 21.46
C GLU A 232 2.01 36.18 21.63
N GLN A 233 2.07 35.67 22.87
CA GLN A 233 2.56 34.35 23.17
C GLN A 233 1.66 33.25 22.62
N LYS A 234 0.32 33.45 22.66
CA LYS A 234 -0.63 32.51 22.05
C LYS A 234 -0.48 32.46 20.52
N GLN A 235 -0.25 33.61 19.88
CA GLN A 235 0.04 33.68 18.45
C GLN A 235 1.35 32.97 18.10
N GLU A 236 2.40 33.18 18.89
CA GLU A 236 3.68 32.51 18.72
C GLU A 236 3.52 30.96 18.80
N LEU A 237 2.73 30.43 19.75
CA LEU A 237 2.43 29.00 19.83
C LEU A 237 1.72 28.45 18.60
N VAL A 238 0.81 29.24 18.01
CA VAL A 238 0.12 28.85 16.76
C VAL A 238 1.06 28.90 15.57
N GLU A 239 1.95 29.89 15.51
CA GLU A 239 2.89 30.03 14.38
C GLU A 239 4.02 28.98 14.40
N VAL A 240 4.48 28.61 15.59
CA VAL A 240 5.53 27.59 15.77
C VAL A 240 4.99 26.18 15.47
N CYS A 241 3.67 25.99 15.54
CA CYS A 241 3.05 24.71 15.20
C CYS A 241 3.07 24.51 13.68
N PRO A 242 3.98 23.70 13.10
CA PRO A 242 4.21 23.66 11.65
C PRO A 242 2.98 23.26 10.85
N ASP A 243 2.11 22.45 11.43
CA ASP A 243 0.93 21.89 10.77
C ASP A 243 -0.38 22.56 11.18
N LYS A 244 -0.32 23.73 11.83
CA LYS A 244 -1.51 24.46 12.30
C LYS A 244 -2.48 23.59 13.10
N ILE A 245 -1.95 22.75 13.99
CA ILE A 245 -2.75 21.89 14.91
C ILE A 245 -3.57 22.76 15.87
N LEU A 246 -3.07 23.98 16.15
CA LEU A 246 -3.69 24.96 17.05
C LEU A 246 -4.24 26.14 16.24
N GLU A 247 -5.39 26.62 16.66
CA GLU A 247 -6.01 27.84 16.16
C GLU A 247 -6.39 28.75 17.34
N LEU A 248 -6.45 30.06 17.07
CA LEU A 248 -7.03 31.02 18.00
C LEU A 248 -8.51 31.17 17.69
N ASP A 249 -9.34 31.03 18.72
CA ASP A 249 -10.75 31.38 18.61
C ASP A 249 -10.90 32.91 18.49
N GLU A 250 -11.44 33.37 17.38
CA GLU A 250 -11.62 34.80 17.08
C GLU A 250 -12.48 35.54 18.10
N VAL A 251 -13.39 34.82 18.81
CA VAL A 251 -14.34 35.41 19.74
C VAL A 251 -13.77 35.49 21.15
N THR A 252 -13.12 34.44 21.61
CA THR A 252 -12.67 34.32 23.00
C THR A 252 -11.17 34.59 23.16
N GLY A 253 -10.39 34.59 22.07
CA GLY A 253 -8.94 34.69 22.09
C GLY A 253 -8.25 33.49 22.78
N ASN A 254 -8.95 32.37 22.94
CA ASN A 254 -8.42 31.17 23.53
C ASN A 254 -7.84 30.24 22.43
N LEU A 255 -6.84 29.43 22.84
CA LEU A 255 -6.34 28.36 21.97
C LEU A 255 -7.39 27.24 21.84
N LYS A 256 -7.59 26.77 20.63
CA LYS A 256 -8.37 25.58 20.31
C LYS A 256 -7.63 24.68 19.36
N ALA A 257 -7.93 23.38 19.36
CA ALA A 257 -7.45 22.48 18.34
C ALA A 257 -8.17 22.75 17.02
N ALA A 258 -7.44 22.71 15.90
CA ALA A 258 -8.01 22.84 14.56
C ALA A 258 -9.00 21.71 14.28
N GLU A 259 -10.03 21.94 13.46
CA GLU A 259 -11.04 20.91 13.17
C GLU A 259 -10.44 19.65 12.56
N ASN A 260 -9.43 19.79 11.69
CA ASN A 260 -8.79 18.70 10.96
C ASN A 260 -7.42 18.32 11.53
N TYR A 261 -7.15 18.58 12.82
CA TYR A 261 -5.83 18.32 13.42
C TYR A 261 -5.38 16.85 13.28
N HIS A 262 -6.30 15.92 13.12
CA HIS A 262 -6.01 14.50 12.94
C HIS A 262 -5.42 14.16 11.56
N GLU A 263 -5.63 14.99 10.54
CA GLU A 263 -5.03 14.85 9.21
C GLU A 263 -3.60 15.39 9.15
N LEU A 264 -3.27 16.27 10.08
CA LEU A 264 -2.00 16.97 10.15
C LEU A 264 -0.92 16.09 10.78
N ALA A 265 0.33 16.31 10.42
CA ALA A 265 1.44 15.58 11.01
C ALA A 265 1.61 15.99 12.48
N THR A 266 1.85 15.04 13.34
CA THR A 266 1.98 15.26 14.79
C THR A 266 3.44 15.46 15.20
N TYR A 267 4.17 16.31 14.46
CA TYR A 267 5.52 16.69 14.86
C TYR A 267 5.43 17.79 15.92
N THR A 268 5.80 17.47 17.15
CA THR A 268 5.55 18.34 18.32
C THR A 268 6.83 18.85 18.99
N GLU A 269 8.00 18.60 18.39
CA GLU A 269 9.27 19.02 19.00
C GLU A 269 9.36 20.54 19.08
N ASP A 270 9.05 21.27 18.00
CA ASP A 270 9.11 22.74 17.98
C ASP A 270 8.11 23.34 18.97
N LEU A 271 6.92 22.76 19.07
CA LEU A 271 5.92 23.16 20.06
C LEU A 271 6.42 22.96 21.48
N SER A 272 7.10 21.84 21.75
CA SER A 272 7.69 21.57 23.07
C SER A 272 8.77 22.62 23.43
N TYR A 273 9.66 22.96 22.51
CA TYR A 273 10.67 23.99 22.73
C TYR A 273 10.06 25.38 22.98
N ALA A 274 9.06 25.76 22.20
CA ALA A 274 8.38 27.04 22.40
C ALA A 274 7.68 27.12 23.75
N GLN A 275 7.01 26.04 24.17
CA GLN A 275 6.36 25.97 25.47
C GLN A 275 7.36 26.10 26.62
N ASP A 276 8.49 25.37 26.53
CA ASP A 276 9.54 25.42 27.55
C ASP A 276 10.17 26.82 27.69
N ALA A 277 10.28 27.56 26.59
CA ALA A 277 10.73 28.94 26.60
C ALA A 277 9.74 29.91 27.28
N MET A 278 8.45 29.62 27.23
CA MET A 278 7.38 30.47 27.78
C MET A 278 7.04 30.14 29.23
N LYS A 279 7.44 28.95 29.76
CA LYS A 279 7.22 28.56 31.14
C LYS A 279 7.97 29.47 32.10
N LYS A 280 7.28 29.87 33.17
CA LYS A 280 7.90 30.67 34.26
C LYS A 280 8.78 29.84 35.20
N ARG A 281 8.47 28.56 35.31
CA ARG A 281 9.24 27.57 36.08
C ARG A 281 9.32 26.28 35.27
N GLN A 282 10.41 25.54 35.36
CA GLN A 282 10.57 24.24 34.71
C GLN A 282 9.58 23.15 35.21
N GLU A 283 8.96 23.38 36.36
CA GLU A 283 7.98 22.47 36.97
C GLU A 283 6.53 22.76 36.54
N ASP A 284 6.30 23.86 35.80
CA ASP A 284 4.97 24.21 35.33
C ASP A 284 4.51 23.20 34.25
N ASP A 285 3.23 22.80 34.27
CA ASP A 285 2.64 21.93 33.28
C ASP A 285 2.66 22.58 31.87
N ASP A 286 2.69 21.71 30.85
CA ASP A 286 2.63 22.16 29.44
C ASP A 286 1.30 22.86 29.16
N PHE A 287 1.33 23.93 28.34
CA PHE A 287 0.14 24.62 27.86
C PHE A 287 -0.71 23.74 26.94
N VAL A 288 -0.04 22.95 26.12
CA VAL A 288 -0.65 22.03 25.17
C VAL A 288 0.11 20.71 25.21
N LYS A 289 -0.63 19.59 25.37
CA LYS A 289 -0.09 18.24 25.27
C LYS A 289 -0.74 17.52 24.10
N VAL A 290 0.08 16.93 23.21
CA VAL A 290 -0.39 16.06 22.14
C VAL A 290 -0.12 14.62 22.57
N LEU A 291 -1.18 13.89 22.87
CA LEU A 291 -1.16 12.48 23.23
C LEU A 291 -1.59 11.64 22.04
N HIS A 292 -1.34 10.34 22.14
CA HIS A 292 -1.75 9.36 21.13
C HIS A 292 -2.80 8.40 21.70
N SER A 293 -3.90 8.23 20.97
CA SER A 293 -4.89 7.21 21.32
C SER A 293 -4.26 5.82 21.18
N THR A 294 -4.61 4.90 22.07
CA THR A 294 -4.14 3.51 22.04
C THR A 294 -5.09 2.57 21.30
N ASP A 295 -6.27 3.03 20.94
CA ASP A 295 -7.39 2.24 20.40
C ASP A 295 -7.90 2.75 19.05
N ARG A 296 -7.31 3.83 18.50
CA ARG A 296 -7.74 4.46 17.25
C ARG A 296 -6.55 4.77 16.37
N PHE A 297 -6.62 4.33 15.09
CA PHE A 297 -5.51 4.37 14.14
C PHE A 297 -5.97 4.93 12.80
N ILE A 298 -5.14 5.77 12.16
CA ILE A 298 -5.38 6.31 10.83
C ILE A 298 -4.46 5.56 9.87
N PHE A 299 -5.05 4.83 8.94
CA PHE A 299 -4.34 4.10 7.90
C PHE A 299 -4.23 4.91 6.62
N ALA A 300 -3.07 4.82 5.97
CA ALA A 300 -2.83 5.25 4.61
C ALA A 300 -2.23 4.08 3.82
N VAL A 301 -2.90 3.70 2.74
CA VAL A 301 -2.49 2.58 1.88
C VAL A 301 -2.45 3.06 0.44
N GLU A 302 -1.27 2.92 -0.17
CA GLU A 302 -1.04 3.25 -1.58
C GLU A 302 -0.73 1.98 -2.37
N SER A 303 -1.38 1.83 -3.50
CA SER A 303 -1.20 0.68 -4.40
C SER A 303 0.01 0.84 -5.30
N THR A 304 0.64 -0.27 -5.68
CA THR A 304 1.62 -0.36 -6.78
C THR A 304 0.97 -0.38 -8.17
N GLY A 305 -0.37 -0.38 -8.25
CA GLY A 305 -1.11 -0.54 -9.50
C GLY A 305 -1.49 -1.99 -9.84
N ALA A 306 -0.92 -2.98 -9.16
CA ALA A 306 -1.28 -4.38 -9.36
C ALA A 306 -2.73 -4.70 -8.93
N MET A 307 -3.24 -3.98 -7.94
CA MET A 307 -4.58 -4.13 -7.37
C MET A 307 -5.06 -2.76 -6.88
N ASP A 308 -6.35 -2.48 -6.89
CA ASP A 308 -6.91 -1.25 -6.32
C ASP A 308 -6.75 -1.21 -4.80
N ALA A 309 -6.55 -0.03 -4.24
CA ALA A 309 -6.20 0.14 -2.83
C ALA A 309 -7.30 -0.38 -1.87
N ASP A 310 -8.57 -0.25 -2.22
CA ASP A 310 -9.70 -0.81 -1.46
C ASP A 310 -9.70 -2.35 -1.49
N GLU A 311 -9.42 -2.97 -2.64
CA GLU A 311 -9.33 -4.43 -2.78
C GLU A 311 -8.12 -5.01 -2.00
N ILE A 312 -7.02 -4.26 -1.88
CA ILE A 312 -5.88 -4.67 -1.04
C ILE A 312 -6.31 -4.84 0.42
N VAL A 313 -7.03 -3.86 0.96
CA VAL A 313 -7.54 -3.92 2.34
C VAL A 313 -8.51 -5.07 2.52
N LEU A 314 -9.46 -5.26 1.58
CA LEU A 314 -10.42 -6.35 1.60
C LEU A 314 -9.74 -7.72 1.51
N SER A 315 -8.73 -7.86 0.63
CA SER A 315 -7.96 -9.09 0.51
C SER A 315 -7.16 -9.39 1.78
N ALA A 316 -6.54 -8.38 2.39
CA ALA A 316 -5.84 -8.54 3.65
C ALA A 316 -6.76 -9.01 4.79
N LEU A 317 -7.99 -8.50 4.85
CA LEU A 317 -8.99 -8.95 5.83
C LEU A 317 -9.44 -10.41 5.55
N ARG A 318 -9.58 -10.83 4.28
CA ARG A 318 -9.86 -12.23 3.92
C ARG A 318 -8.73 -13.14 4.37
N VAL A 319 -7.47 -12.81 4.05
CA VAL A 319 -6.30 -13.57 4.47
C VAL A 319 -6.24 -13.72 6.00
N LEU A 320 -6.49 -12.64 6.74
CA LEU A 320 -6.54 -12.67 8.20
C LEU A 320 -7.65 -13.61 8.70
N LYS A 321 -8.84 -13.50 8.15
CA LYS A 321 -10.01 -14.33 8.50
C LYS A 321 -9.72 -15.80 8.25
N ASP A 322 -9.16 -16.16 7.10
CA ASP A 322 -8.89 -17.54 6.73
C ASP A 322 -7.83 -18.16 7.64
N ARG A 323 -6.80 -17.41 8.02
CA ARG A 323 -5.82 -17.87 9.01
C ARG A 323 -6.40 -18.10 10.39
N LEU A 324 -7.26 -17.19 10.85
CA LEU A 324 -7.91 -17.34 12.14
C LEU A 324 -8.86 -18.54 12.14
N ASN A 325 -9.61 -18.75 11.05
CA ASN A 325 -10.47 -19.92 10.90
C ASN A 325 -9.66 -21.22 10.88
N TYR A 326 -8.54 -21.26 10.16
CA TYR A 326 -7.65 -22.41 10.13
C TYR A 326 -7.13 -22.74 11.54
N LEU A 327 -6.64 -21.74 12.27
CA LEU A 327 -6.17 -21.92 13.64
C LEU A 327 -7.29 -22.40 14.59
N ALA A 328 -8.51 -21.87 14.43
CA ALA A 328 -9.65 -22.29 15.23
C ALA A 328 -9.98 -23.79 14.98
N GLN A 329 -9.98 -24.23 13.71
CA GLN A 329 -10.19 -25.63 13.36
C GLN A 329 -9.11 -26.55 13.95
N GLU A 330 -7.84 -26.16 13.85
CA GLU A 330 -6.75 -26.96 14.43
C GLU A 330 -6.84 -27.06 15.97
N VAL A 331 -7.27 -26.01 16.64
CA VAL A 331 -7.52 -26.04 18.09
C VAL A 331 -8.70 -26.94 18.44
N GLU A 332 -9.76 -26.98 17.63
CA GLU A 332 -10.87 -27.91 17.82
C GLU A 332 -10.44 -29.36 17.62
N ASN A 333 -9.70 -29.64 16.55
CA ASN A 333 -9.15 -30.98 16.29
C ASN A 333 -8.29 -31.51 17.46
N LEU A 334 -7.52 -30.62 18.11
CA LEU A 334 -6.71 -30.98 19.29
C LEU A 334 -7.55 -31.29 20.55
N LYS A 335 -8.79 -30.75 20.64
CA LYS A 335 -9.68 -31.07 21.77
C LYS A 335 -10.33 -32.43 21.64
N ASP A 336 -10.46 -32.93 20.39
CA ASP A 336 -11.07 -34.22 20.07
C ASP A 336 -10.06 -35.38 20.11
N MET A 337 -8.76 -35.09 20.28
CA MET A 337 -7.68 -36.05 20.53
C MET A 337 -7.42 -36.23 22.03
#